data_a52344442e38e1575701a205a84c6920
#
_entry.id   a52344442e38e1575701a205a84c6920
#
_cell.length_a   1.000
_cell.length_b   1.000
_cell.length_c   1.000
_cell.angle_alpha   90.00
_cell.angle_beta   90.00
_cell.angle_gamma   90.00
#
_symmetry.space_group_name_H-M   'P 1'
#
loop_
_entity.id
_entity.type
_entity.pdbx_description
1 polymer ?
#
loop_
_entity_poly.entity_id
_entity_poly.type
_entity_poly.pdbx_seq_one_letter_code
_entity_poly.pdbx_strand_id
1 'polypeptide(L)'
;MAKKAESGGYARLKGDLAQKTPGSFYVLYGEEDYLRRYYLSMLRRQLVDGPTEDFNFHRLTSENFSMQVLSESLEALPMMAERTMIQIDDVDLFALPEDDRTQLAALFSDIPDYACLVLVYADFKPDKRKKKLWDAMEKNAVLAEFAYQTERDLTAWIVRHFRAEKKNISSALCGYLLQRMQEGSLKNLLFCATGALLSPVSTWQGESIPGICHAVAISAERR
;
A
#
# COMPACT_ATOMS: atom_id res chain seq x y z
N MET A 1 -3.27 19.86 -16.85
CA MET A 1 -2.43 19.42 -15.70
C MET A 1 -1.76 18.11 -16.08
N ALA A 2 -0.45 18.06 -15.93
CA ALA A 2 0.36 16.93 -16.37
C ALA A 2 -0.04 15.66 -15.60
N LYS A 3 -0.17 14.55 -16.34
CA LYS A 3 -0.31 13.21 -15.80
C LYS A 3 0.90 12.98 -14.89
N LYS A 4 0.72 12.97 -13.54
CA LYS A 4 1.78 12.52 -12.65
C LYS A 4 2.02 11.06 -13.05
N ALA A 5 3.14 10.80 -13.71
CA ALA A 5 3.50 9.46 -14.16
C ALA A 5 3.44 8.56 -12.91
N GLU A 6 2.85 7.37 -13.04
CA GLU A 6 3.00 6.34 -12.00
C GLU A 6 4.49 6.29 -11.66
N SER A 7 4.85 6.44 -10.39
CA SER A 7 6.27 6.38 -10.02
C SER A 7 6.83 5.06 -10.55
N GLY A 8 8.02 5.08 -11.13
CA GLY A 8 8.61 3.87 -11.71
C GLY A 8 8.63 2.69 -10.72
N GLY A 9 8.74 3.00 -9.42
CA GLY A 9 8.66 2.01 -8.36
C GLY A 9 7.27 1.39 -8.17
N TYR A 10 6.19 2.17 -8.27
CA TYR A 10 4.84 1.63 -8.20
C TYR A 10 4.53 0.69 -9.39
N ALA A 11 4.94 1.08 -10.60
CA ALA A 11 4.79 0.22 -11.77
C ALA A 11 5.61 -1.08 -11.64
N ARG A 12 6.83 -1.00 -11.09
CA ARG A 12 7.68 -2.17 -10.82
C ARG A 12 7.06 -3.10 -9.78
N LEU A 13 6.58 -2.59 -8.65
CA LEU A 13 5.87 -3.38 -7.64
C LEU A 13 4.68 -4.15 -8.25
N LYS A 14 3.88 -3.50 -9.09
CA LYS A 14 2.77 -4.15 -9.81
C LYS A 14 3.24 -5.27 -10.73
N GLY A 15 4.34 -5.05 -11.43
CA GLY A 15 4.97 -6.04 -12.31
C GLY A 15 5.46 -7.25 -11.54
N ASP A 16 6.21 -7.03 -10.46
CA ASP A 16 6.76 -8.08 -9.60
C ASP A 16 5.65 -8.96 -9.01
N LEU A 17 4.56 -8.35 -8.54
CA LEU A 17 3.39 -9.07 -8.02
C LEU A 17 2.63 -9.84 -9.10
N ALA A 18 2.47 -9.27 -10.31
CA ALA A 18 1.79 -9.93 -11.41
C ALA A 18 2.58 -11.16 -11.92
N GLN A 19 3.91 -11.08 -11.92
CA GLN A 19 4.81 -12.15 -12.31
C GLN A 19 5.08 -13.16 -11.18
N LYS A 20 4.63 -12.88 -9.96
CA LYS A 20 4.91 -13.65 -8.74
C LYS A 20 6.43 -13.80 -8.45
N THR A 21 7.18 -12.74 -8.74
CA THR A 21 8.62 -12.66 -8.50
C THR A 21 8.95 -11.44 -7.66
N PRO A 22 8.47 -11.36 -6.40
CA PRO A 22 8.76 -10.21 -5.55
C PRO A 22 10.26 -10.09 -5.28
N GLY A 23 10.76 -8.85 -5.31
CA GLY A 23 12.15 -8.52 -4.98
C GLY A 23 12.44 -8.65 -3.49
N SER A 24 13.63 -8.19 -3.08
CA SER A 24 14.07 -8.29 -1.68
C SER A 24 13.90 -7.00 -0.89
N PHE A 25 13.65 -5.84 -1.52
CA PHE A 25 13.52 -4.58 -0.81
C PHE A 25 12.48 -3.64 -1.42
N TYR A 26 11.49 -3.24 -0.61
CA TYR A 26 10.44 -2.29 -0.98
C TYR A 26 10.30 -1.17 0.03
N VAL A 27 9.98 0.04 -0.45
CA VAL A 27 9.53 1.16 0.38
C VAL A 27 8.17 1.60 -0.14
N LEU A 28 7.12 1.35 0.65
CA LEU A 28 5.74 1.68 0.34
C LEU A 28 5.35 2.94 1.09
N TYR A 29 5.06 4.03 0.40
CA TYR A 29 4.77 5.31 1.05
C TYR A 29 3.72 6.14 0.32
N GLY A 30 3.09 7.06 1.02
CA GLY A 30 2.15 8.01 0.46
C GLY A 30 0.79 8.02 1.15
N GLU A 31 -0.04 8.95 0.73
CA GLU A 31 -1.29 9.31 1.40
C GLU A 31 -2.44 8.32 1.13
N GLU A 32 -2.37 7.56 0.00
CA GLU A 32 -3.42 6.58 -0.35
C GLU A 32 -3.24 5.27 0.43
N ASP A 33 -3.74 5.27 1.66
CA ASP A 33 -3.62 4.16 2.63
C ASP A 33 -4.23 2.84 2.11
N TYR A 34 -5.38 2.92 1.42
CA TYR A 34 -6.06 1.72 0.92
C TYR A 34 -5.20 0.94 -0.09
N LEU A 35 -4.65 1.62 -1.09
CA LEU A 35 -3.77 0.98 -2.07
C LEU A 35 -2.48 0.48 -1.43
N ARG A 36 -1.88 1.27 -0.54
CA ARG A 36 -0.67 0.87 0.17
C ARG A 36 -0.88 -0.43 0.95
N ARG A 37 -1.96 -0.54 1.73
CA ARG A 37 -2.32 -1.76 2.46
C ARG A 37 -2.68 -2.91 1.53
N TYR A 38 -3.37 -2.64 0.43
CA TYR A 38 -3.72 -3.66 -0.55
C TYR A 38 -2.47 -4.33 -1.14
N TYR A 39 -1.51 -3.53 -1.62
CA TYR A 39 -0.28 -4.06 -2.19
C TYR A 39 0.62 -4.71 -1.13
N LEU A 40 0.67 -4.17 0.08
CA LEU A 40 1.35 -4.79 1.21
C LEU A 40 0.77 -6.18 1.53
N SER A 41 -0.57 -6.31 1.55
CA SER A 41 -1.23 -7.61 1.78
C SER A 41 -0.97 -8.61 0.65
N MET A 42 -0.85 -8.13 -0.59
CA MET A 42 -0.48 -8.99 -1.73
C MET A 42 0.96 -9.50 -1.62
N LEU A 43 1.91 -8.62 -1.24
CA LEU A 43 3.30 -9.02 -0.97
C LEU A 43 3.34 -10.10 0.12
N ARG A 44 2.66 -9.86 1.25
CA ARG A 44 2.62 -10.80 2.37
C ARG A 44 2.09 -12.16 1.94
N ARG A 45 0.97 -12.19 1.20
CA ARG A 45 0.40 -13.44 0.68
C ARG A 45 1.32 -14.19 -0.27
N GLN A 46 2.09 -13.49 -1.09
CA GLN A 46 3.01 -14.14 -2.03
C GLN A 46 4.30 -14.64 -1.38
N LEU A 47 4.72 -14.02 -0.28
CA LEU A 47 6.00 -14.33 0.36
C LEU A 47 5.85 -15.33 1.51
N VAL A 48 4.82 -15.19 2.34
CA VAL A 48 4.75 -15.89 3.64
C VAL A 48 3.36 -16.45 3.97
N ASP A 49 2.48 -16.63 2.97
CA ASP A 49 1.13 -17.16 3.20
C ASP A 49 1.18 -18.63 3.62
N GLY A 50 0.39 -19.00 4.62
CA GLY A 50 0.24 -20.38 5.06
C GLY A 50 0.44 -20.62 6.56
N PRO A 51 0.50 -21.89 6.99
CA PRO A 51 0.54 -22.26 8.41
C PRO A 51 1.85 -21.87 9.12
N THR A 52 2.89 -21.49 8.36
CA THR A 52 4.20 -21.08 8.88
C THR A 52 4.41 -19.56 8.84
N GLU A 53 3.34 -18.78 8.56
CA GLU A 53 3.39 -17.33 8.46
C GLU A 53 3.97 -16.69 9.75
N ASP A 54 3.54 -17.14 10.92
CA ASP A 54 3.99 -16.60 12.20
C ASP A 54 5.51 -16.75 12.44
N PHE A 55 6.16 -17.71 11.78
CA PHE A 55 7.61 -17.90 11.87
C PHE A 55 8.40 -17.12 10.83
N ASN A 56 7.76 -16.78 9.71
CA ASN A 56 8.42 -16.15 8.57
C ASN A 56 8.03 -14.69 8.35
N PHE A 57 7.09 -14.17 9.16
CA PHE A 57 6.67 -12.78 9.12
C PHE A 57 7.08 -12.04 10.39
N HIS A 58 7.94 -11.04 10.24
CA HIS A 58 8.41 -10.19 11.33
C HIS A 58 7.90 -8.77 11.13
N ARG A 59 7.15 -8.25 12.10
CA ARG A 59 6.64 -6.89 12.07
C ARG A 59 7.33 -6.04 13.12
N LEU A 60 8.01 -4.97 12.67
CA LEU A 60 8.71 -4.01 13.49
C LEU A 60 7.98 -2.66 13.46
N THR A 61 7.80 -2.09 14.63
CA THR A 61 7.17 -0.78 14.84
C THR A 61 8.10 0.07 15.70
N SER A 62 7.80 1.34 15.91
CA SER A 62 8.58 2.20 16.81
C SER A 62 8.74 1.65 18.24
N GLU A 63 7.87 0.74 18.67
CA GLU A 63 7.88 0.16 20.02
C GLU A 63 8.89 -0.99 20.17
N ASN A 64 9.09 -1.78 19.09
CA ASN A 64 9.92 -3.00 19.14
C ASN A 64 11.11 -2.98 18.16
N PHE A 65 11.31 -1.86 17.47
CA PHE A 65 12.44 -1.71 16.54
C PHE A 65 13.75 -1.51 17.29
N SER A 66 14.76 -2.32 16.95
CA SER A 66 16.15 -2.05 17.24
C SER A 66 17.02 -2.60 16.11
N MET A 67 18.25 -2.10 15.98
CA MET A 67 19.20 -2.60 14.98
C MET A 67 19.48 -4.09 15.15
N GLN A 68 19.55 -4.54 16.40
CA GLN A 68 19.76 -5.95 16.72
C GLN A 68 18.59 -6.81 16.23
N VAL A 69 17.34 -6.43 16.56
CA VAL A 69 16.13 -7.17 16.14
C VAL A 69 16.01 -7.20 14.62
N LEU A 70 16.34 -6.10 13.95
CA LEU A 70 16.33 -6.05 12.47
C LEU A 70 17.39 -7.00 11.87
N SER A 71 18.61 -6.97 12.39
CA SER A 71 19.69 -7.85 11.92
C SER A 71 19.34 -9.32 12.12
N GLU A 72 18.90 -9.68 13.31
CA GLU A 72 18.45 -11.04 13.64
C GLU A 72 17.30 -11.50 12.73
N SER A 73 16.33 -10.62 12.44
CA SER A 73 15.21 -10.92 11.57
C SER A 73 15.61 -11.11 10.10
N LEU A 74 16.61 -10.36 9.62
CA LEU A 74 17.15 -10.50 8.26
C LEU A 74 18.02 -11.74 8.09
N GLU A 75 18.73 -12.15 9.15
CA GLU A 75 19.60 -13.33 9.17
C GLU A 75 18.80 -14.63 9.42
N ALA A 76 17.58 -14.52 9.95
CA ALA A 76 16.74 -15.67 10.23
C ALA A 76 16.38 -16.44 8.95
N LEU A 77 16.76 -17.70 8.88
CA LEU A 77 16.40 -18.56 7.76
C LEU A 77 14.90 -18.88 7.75
N PRO A 78 14.26 -18.92 6.57
CA PRO A 78 12.86 -19.25 6.49
C PRO A 78 12.55 -20.65 7.01
N MET A 79 11.50 -20.77 7.82
CA MET A 79 11.06 -22.03 8.40
C MET A 79 9.95 -22.65 7.53
N MET A 80 10.25 -23.76 6.86
CA MET A 80 9.32 -24.49 5.99
C MET A 80 8.65 -23.59 4.93
N ALA A 81 9.35 -22.55 4.49
CA ALA A 81 8.96 -21.59 3.46
C ALA A 81 10.17 -21.23 2.60
N GLU A 82 9.95 -20.61 1.45
CA GLU A 82 11.05 -20.17 0.58
C GLU A 82 11.65 -18.84 1.04
N ARG A 83 10.84 -17.99 1.68
CA ARG A 83 11.23 -16.63 2.03
C ARG A 83 10.69 -16.19 3.40
N THR A 84 11.36 -15.20 3.98
CA THR A 84 10.90 -14.42 5.14
C THR A 84 10.47 -13.03 4.69
N MET A 85 9.54 -12.40 5.40
CA MET A 85 9.14 -11.02 5.19
C MET A 85 9.32 -10.21 6.47
N ILE A 86 10.10 -9.13 6.39
CA ILE A 86 10.30 -8.19 7.48
C ILE A 86 9.60 -6.88 7.10
N GLN A 87 8.58 -6.51 7.86
CA GLN A 87 7.84 -5.27 7.69
C GLN A 87 8.22 -4.27 8.77
N ILE A 88 8.59 -3.04 8.39
CA ILE A 88 8.87 -1.94 9.31
C ILE A 88 7.83 -0.84 9.07
N ASP A 89 7.03 -0.53 10.10
CA ASP A 89 5.95 0.45 10.02
C ASP A 89 6.34 1.76 10.71
N ASP A 90 6.35 2.85 9.95
CA ASP A 90 6.48 4.24 10.41
C ASP A 90 7.67 4.52 11.37
N VAL A 91 8.78 3.80 11.21
CA VAL A 91 10.02 4.04 11.98
C VAL A 91 10.89 5.04 11.23
N ASP A 92 11.24 6.16 11.89
CA ASP A 92 12.15 7.16 11.29
C ASP A 92 13.61 6.67 11.35
N LEU A 93 14.01 5.94 10.32
CA LEU A 93 15.37 5.41 10.18
C LEU A 93 16.42 6.51 9.96
N PHE A 94 16.03 7.70 9.51
CA PHE A 94 16.94 8.82 9.32
C PHE A 94 17.26 9.56 10.62
N ALA A 95 16.41 9.45 11.64
CA ALA A 95 16.64 10.03 12.96
C ALA A 95 17.61 9.19 13.84
N LEU A 96 17.90 7.96 13.45
CA LEU A 96 18.80 7.09 14.19
C LEU A 96 20.25 7.65 14.32
N PRO A 97 21.06 7.20 15.30
CA PRO A 97 22.46 7.51 15.41
C PRO A 97 23.27 7.22 14.14
N GLU A 98 24.42 7.85 13.97
CA GLU A 98 25.22 7.72 12.74
C GLU A 98 25.73 6.30 12.52
N ASP A 99 26.12 5.63 13.60
CA ASP A 99 26.61 4.24 13.54
C ASP A 99 25.50 3.31 13.06
N ASP A 100 24.29 3.45 13.60
CA ASP A 100 23.11 2.66 13.21
C ASP A 100 22.74 2.93 11.74
N ARG A 101 22.78 4.19 11.30
CA ARG A 101 22.52 4.53 9.89
C ARG A 101 23.56 3.94 8.94
N THR A 102 24.81 3.86 9.39
CA THR A 102 25.89 3.25 8.60
C THR A 102 25.68 1.74 8.49
N GLN A 103 25.32 1.09 9.59
CA GLN A 103 24.96 -0.33 9.61
C GLN A 103 23.73 -0.63 8.76
N LEU A 104 22.67 0.21 8.84
CA LEU A 104 21.48 0.10 7.96
C LEU A 104 21.84 0.20 6.48
N ALA A 105 22.69 1.14 6.10
CA ALA A 105 23.12 1.30 4.71
C ALA A 105 23.86 0.04 4.20
N ALA A 106 24.62 -0.62 5.04
CA ALA A 106 25.26 -1.90 4.71
C ALA A 106 24.21 -3.01 4.56
N LEU A 107 23.26 -3.15 5.51
CA LEU A 107 22.17 -4.12 5.45
C LEU A 107 21.29 -3.92 4.19
N PHE A 108 20.95 -2.69 3.84
CA PHE A 108 20.16 -2.40 2.63
C PHE A 108 20.88 -2.73 1.33
N SER A 109 22.21 -2.81 1.37
CA SER A 109 23.03 -3.17 0.20
C SER A 109 23.21 -4.67 0.02
N ASP A 110 22.95 -5.45 1.07
CA ASP A 110 23.20 -6.90 1.11
C ASP A 110 22.07 -7.64 1.84
N ILE A 111 20.84 -7.46 1.34
CA ILE A 111 19.66 -8.18 1.85
C ILE A 111 19.71 -9.60 1.27
N PRO A 112 19.65 -10.65 2.09
CA PRO A 112 19.65 -12.03 1.61
C PRO A 112 18.50 -12.32 0.64
N ASP A 113 18.72 -13.16 -0.36
CA ASP A 113 17.72 -13.51 -1.38
C ASP A 113 16.44 -14.14 -0.80
N TYR A 114 16.60 -14.83 0.33
CA TYR A 114 15.47 -15.44 1.05
C TYR A 114 14.69 -14.43 1.91
N ALA A 115 15.18 -13.21 2.12
CA ALA A 115 14.51 -12.18 2.90
C ALA A 115 13.87 -11.12 1.98
N CYS A 116 12.74 -10.57 2.42
CA CYS A 116 12.12 -9.42 1.81
C CYS A 116 11.85 -8.36 2.88
N LEU A 117 12.58 -7.25 2.79
CA LEU A 117 12.39 -6.08 3.66
C LEU A 117 11.37 -5.13 3.04
N VAL A 118 10.36 -4.75 3.82
CA VAL A 118 9.31 -3.82 3.38
C VAL A 118 9.19 -2.69 4.40
N LEU A 119 9.59 -1.50 4.01
CA LEU A 119 9.38 -0.29 4.80
C LEU A 119 8.03 0.32 4.40
N VAL A 120 7.21 0.66 5.38
CA VAL A 120 5.86 1.23 5.18
C VAL A 120 5.77 2.56 5.89
N TYR A 121 5.43 3.62 5.14
CA TYR A 121 5.31 4.97 5.69
C TYR A 121 3.99 5.62 5.24
N ALA A 122 3.28 6.23 6.19
CA ALA A 122 2.16 7.11 5.86
C ALA A 122 2.66 8.42 5.27
N ASP A 123 3.66 9.04 5.89
CA ASP A 123 4.32 10.27 5.44
C ASP A 123 5.83 10.02 5.37
N PHE A 124 6.35 9.82 4.17
CA PHE A 124 7.77 9.55 3.94
C PHE A 124 8.52 10.83 3.55
N LYS A 125 9.34 11.33 4.46
CA LYS A 125 10.20 12.51 4.27
C LYS A 125 11.67 12.16 4.49
N PRO A 126 12.33 11.52 3.52
CA PRO A 126 13.72 11.11 3.68
C PRO A 126 14.64 12.32 3.83
N ASP A 127 15.50 12.31 4.85
CA ASP A 127 16.58 13.29 4.96
C ASP A 127 17.72 12.95 3.99
N LYS A 128 17.66 13.49 2.78
CA LYS A 128 18.65 13.25 1.73
C LYS A 128 20.06 13.75 2.05
N ARG A 129 20.24 14.53 3.14
CA ARG A 129 21.56 14.91 3.65
C ARG A 129 22.29 13.74 4.26
N LYS A 130 21.59 12.73 4.72
CA LYS A 130 22.11 11.44 5.19
C LYS A 130 22.45 10.53 4.01
N LYS A 131 23.38 10.96 3.17
CA LYS A 131 23.66 10.40 1.85
C LYS A 131 23.85 8.88 1.85
N LYS A 132 24.67 8.34 2.75
CA LYS A 132 24.96 6.89 2.77
C LYS A 132 23.71 6.05 2.85
N LEU A 133 22.79 6.39 3.76
CA LEU A 133 21.53 5.65 3.94
C LEU A 133 20.58 5.88 2.76
N TRP A 134 20.45 7.13 2.30
CA TRP A 134 19.59 7.46 1.18
C TRP A 134 20.05 6.75 -0.11
N ASP A 135 21.34 6.84 -0.45
CA ASP A 135 21.89 6.24 -1.67
C ASP A 135 21.75 4.70 -1.65
N ALA A 136 21.96 4.06 -0.49
CA ALA A 136 21.72 2.63 -0.34
C ALA A 136 20.26 2.25 -0.54
N MET A 137 19.33 3.04 0.02
CA MET A 137 17.88 2.84 -0.16
C MET A 137 17.45 3.09 -1.61
N GLU A 138 17.84 4.21 -2.22
CA GLU A 138 17.46 4.59 -3.59
C GLU A 138 17.98 3.58 -4.63
N LYS A 139 19.18 3.04 -4.41
CA LYS A 139 19.80 2.06 -5.31
C LYS A 139 19.16 0.68 -5.24
N ASN A 140 18.83 0.21 -4.04
CA ASN A 140 18.46 -1.18 -3.82
C ASN A 140 16.95 -1.39 -3.61
N ALA A 141 16.21 -0.36 -3.17
CA ALA A 141 14.78 -0.48 -2.91
C ALA A 141 13.92 -0.13 -4.12
N VAL A 142 12.76 -0.77 -4.20
CA VAL A 142 11.65 -0.35 -5.05
C VAL A 142 10.82 0.69 -4.29
N LEU A 143 11.00 1.97 -4.63
CA LEU A 143 10.32 3.11 -4.01
C LEU A 143 8.92 3.28 -4.62
N ALA A 144 7.88 2.72 -4.02
CA ALA A 144 6.51 2.78 -4.51
C ALA A 144 5.71 3.88 -3.79
N GLU A 145 5.43 4.97 -4.51
CA GLU A 145 4.62 6.09 -4.02
C GLU A 145 3.13 5.83 -4.28
N PHE A 146 2.31 5.91 -3.24
CA PHE A 146 0.86 5.82 -3.28
C PHE A 146 0.25 7.21 -3.04
N ALA A 147 0.30 8.05 -4.06
CA ALA A 147 -0.33 9.36 -4.01
C ALA A 147 -1.85 9.23 -4.22
N TYR A 148 -2.61 10.22 -3.72
CA TYR A 148 -4.04 10.30 -4.04
C TYR A 148 -4.30 10.26 -5.53
N GLN A 149 -5.28 9.49 -5.92
CA GLN A 149 -5.65 9.32 -7.31
C GLN A 149 -6.34 10.57 -7.85
N THR A 150 -6.13 10.87 -9.12
CA THR A 150 -6.84 11.97 -9.76
C THR A 150 -8.32 11.63 -9.96
N GLU A 151 -9.19 12.64 -10.05
CA GLU A 151 -10.63 12.45 -10.34
C GLU A 151 -10.86 11.59 -11.60
N ARG A 152 -10.01 11.76 -12.60
CA ARG A 152 -10.03 10.97 -13.83
C ARG A 152 -9.72 9.49 -13.58
N ASP A 153 -8.72 9.20 -12.76
CA ASP A 153 -8.30 7.83 -12.46
C ASP A 153 -9.35 7.13 -11.58
N LEU A 154 -9.93 7.88 -10.64
CA LEU A 154 -11.05 7.43 -9.82
C LEU A 154 -12.29 7.12 -10.67
N THR A 155 -12.64 8.00 -11.61
CA THR A 155 -13.74 7.77 -12.56
C THR A 155 -13.50 6.50 -13.38
N ALA A 156 -12.30 6.33 -13.93
CA ALA A 156 -11.96 5.15 -14.70
C ALA A 156 -11.99 3.86 -13.84
N TRP A 157 -11.61 3.96 -12.57
CA TRP A 157 -11.68 2.85 -11.63
C TRP A 157 -13.13 2.48 -11.30
N ILE A 158 -14.01 3.46 -11.00
CA ILE A 158 -15.45 3.25 -10.77
C ILE A 158 -16.08 2.52 -11.97
N VAL A 159 -15.86 3.03 -13.17
CA VAL A 159 -16.43 2.42 -14.40
C VAL A 159 -15.98 0.97 -14.55
N ARG A 160 -14.70 0.66 -14.32
CA ARG A 160 -14.19 -0.71 -14.38
C ARG A 160 -14.82 -1.61 -13.32
N HIS A 161 -14.96 -1.11 -12.09
CA HIS A 161 -15.57 -1.85 -10.99
C HIS A 161 -17.04 -2.21 -11.28
N PHE A 162 -17.82 -1.25 -11.79
CA PHE A 162 -19.20 -1.51 -12.19
C PHE A 162 -19.32 -2.49 -13.35
N ARG A 163 -18.41 -2.42 -14.34
CA ARG A 163 -18.38 -3.36 -15.46
C ARG A 163 -18.05 -4.80 -15.01
N ALA A 164 -17.17 -4.96 -14.03
CA ALA A 164 -16.85 -6.28 -13.46
C ALA A 164 -18.10 -6.95 -12.87
N GLU A 165 -19.00 -6.15 -12.28
CA GLU A 165 -20.29 -6.59 -11.75
C GLU A 165 -21.43 -6.60 -12.80
N LYS A 166 -21.08 -6.51 -14.11
CA LYS A 166 -22.03 -6.49 -15.24
C LYS A 166 -23.03 -5.33 -15.18
N LYS A 167 -22.67 -4.22 -14.52
CA LYS A 167 -23.45 -2.99 -14.41
C LYS A 167 -22.78 -1.84 -15.17
N ASN A 168 -23.58 -0.85 -15.60
CA ASN A 168 -23.08 0.36 -16.22
C ASN A 168 -23.36 1.57 -15.33
N ILE A 169 -22.42 2.51 -15.30
CA ILE A 169 -22.57 3.78 -14.59
C ILE A 169 -22.28 4.93 -15.56
N SER A 170 -23.10 6.00 -15.49
CA SER A 170 -22.90 7.20 -16.31
C SER A 170 -21.79 8.09 -15.75
N SER A 171 -21.15 8.88 -16.61
CA SER A 171 -20.12 9.85 -16.17
C SER A 171 -20.67 10.88 -15.19
N ALA A 172 -21.94 11.30 -15.36
CA ALA A 172 -22.60 12.22 -14.44
C ALA A 172 -22.73 11.62 -13.03
N LEU A 173 -23.08 10.33 -12.93
CA LEU A 173 -23.19 9.63 -11.66
C LEU A 173 -21.83 9.37 -11.03
N CYS A 174 -20.80 9.10 -11.84
CA CYS A 174 -19.42 9.04 -11.34
C CYS A 174 -18.99 10.38 -10.71
N GLY A 175 -19.23 11.50 -11.39
CA GLY A 175 -18.93 12.84 -10.86
C GLY A 175 -19.68 13.13 -9.57
N TYR A 176 -20.96 12.76 -9.49
CA TYR A 176 -21.75 12.91 -8.27
C TYR A 176 -21.19 12.09 -7.10
N LEU A 177 -20.80 10.83 -7.33
CA LEU A 177 -20.17 10.00 -6.31
C LEU A 177 -18.84 10.62 -5.82
N LEU A 178 -18.00 11.12 -6.72
CA LEU A 178 -16.73 11.75 -6.39
C LEU A 178 -16.91 13.06 -5.62
N GLN A 179 -17.90 13.88 -5.97
CA GLN A 179 -18.20 15.13 -5.30
C GLN A 179 -18.70 14.93 -3.86
N ARG A 180 -19.41 13.82 -3.60
CA ARG A 180 -19.89 13.47 -2.25
C ARG A 180 -18.80 12.92 -1.35
N MET A 181 -17.67 12.53 -1.91
CA MET A 181 -16.51 12.01 -1.18
C MET A 181 -15.55 13.17 -0.90
N GLN A 182 -15.63 13.75 0.28
CA GLN A 182 -14.82 14.92 0.70
C GLN A 182 -13.32 14.66 0.76
N GLU A 183 -12.90 13.41 0.71
CA GLU A 183 -11.49 13.00 0.73
C GLU A 183 -11.30 11.92 -0.32
N GLY A 184 -10.51 12.17 -1.35
CA GLY A 184 -10.29 11.29 -2.52
C GLY A 184 -9.71 9.89 -2.24
N SER A 185 -10.00 9.33 -1.07
CA SER A 185 -9.57 8.00 -0.68
C SER A 185 -10.35 6.91 -1.41
N LEU A 186 -9.63 6.00 -2.05
CA LEU A 186 -10.20 4.81 -2.69
C LEU A 186 -11.00 3.91 -1.74
N LYS A 187 -10.70 3.93 -0.44
CA LYS A 187 -11.46 3.19 0.57
C LYS A 187 -12.90 3.66 0.65
N ASN A 188 -13.13 4.98 0.71
CA ASN A 188 -14.47 5.56 0.75
C ASN A 188 -15.19 5.32 -0.58
N LEU A 189 -14.47 5.40 -1.70
CA LEU A 189 -15.00 5.11 -3.02
C LEU A 189 -15.46 3.66 -3.14
N LEU A 190 -14.66 2.70 -2.70
CA LEU A 190 -14.99 1.28 -2.73
C LEU A 190 -16.26 1.02 -1.91
N PHE A 191 -16.36 1.62 -0.72
CA PHE A 191 -17.50 1.47 0.15
C PHE A 191 -18.78 2.04 -0.48
N CYS A 192 -18.74 3.24 -1.05
CA CYS A 192 -19.86 3.84 -1.76
C CYS A 192 -20.23 3.04 -3.02
N ALA A 193 -19.24 2.60 -3.80
CA ALA A 193 -19.48 1.81 -5.01
C ALA A 193 -20.08 0.44 -4.68
N THR A 194 -19.61 -0.23 -3.63
CA THR A 194 -20.16 -1.51 -3.17
C THR A 194 -21.57 -1.36 -2.64
N GLY A 195 -21.86 -0.32 -1.86
CA GLY A 195 -23.21 0.02 -1.41
C GLY A 195 -24.18 0.30 -2.57
N ALA A 196 -23.72 1.05 -3.56
CA ALA A 196 -24.47 1.30 -4.77
C ALA A 196 -24.71 0.02 -5.59
N LEU A 197 -23.75 -0.91 -5.66
CA LEU A 197 -23.88 -2.18 -6.36
C LEU A 197 -24.89 -3.14 -5.71
N LEU A 198 -25.01 -3.10 -4.39
CA LEU A 198 -25.95 -3.94 -3.64
C LEU A 198 -27.39 -3.45 -3.71
N SER A 199 -27.61 -2.21 -4.18
CA SER A 199 -28.96 -1.64 -4.30
C SER A 199 -29.65 -2.09 -5.60
N PRO A 200 -30.98 -2.37 -5.59
CA PRO A 200 -31.72 -2.73 -6.80
C PRO A 200 -31.68 -1.60 -7.82
N VAL A 201 -31.54 -1.94 -9.09
CA VAL A 201 -31.44 -0.97 -10.22
C VAL A 201 -32.61 -0.01 -10.29
N SER A 202 -33.82 -0.39 -9.80
CA SER A 202 -35.01 0.45 -9.74
C SER A 202 -34.87 1.69 -8.85
N THR A 203 -33.93 1.71 -7.92
CA THR A 203 -33.64 2.83 -7.01
C THR A 203 -32.66 3.86 -7.58
N TRP A 204 -32.14 3.63 -8.78
CA TRP A 204 -31.12 4.46 -9.43
C TRP A 204 -31.68 5.62 -10.28
N GLN A 205 -33.00 5.81 -10.31
CA GLN A 205 -33.63 6.93 -11.00
C GLN A 205 -33.66 8.17 -10.10
N GLY A 206 -32.66 8.99 -10.24
CA GLY A 206 -32.64 10.44 -9.94
C GLY A 206 -32.67 10.93 -8.51
N GLU A 207 -33.42 10.36 -7.59
CA GLU A 207 -33.62 10.95 -6.25
C GLU A 207 -33.17 10.13 -5.04
N SER A 208 -32.85 8.85 -5.19
CA SER A 208 -32.62 7.95 -4.06
C SER A 208 -31.14 7.73 -3.67
N ILE A 209 -30.20 8.22 -4.45
CA ILE A 209 -28.75 8.07 -4.17
C ILE A 209 -28.29 8.83 -2.91
N PRO A 210 -28.82 10.01 -2.55
CA PRO A 210 -28.52 10.67 -1.29
C PRO A 210 -28.79 9.81 -0.05
N GLY A 211 -29.85 9.03 -0.09
CA GLY A 211 -30.24 8.14 1.01
C GLY A 211 -29.29 6.95 1.21
N ILE A 212 -28.75 6.39 0.12
CA ILE A 212 -27.83 5.24 0.16
C ILE A 212 -26.47 5.66 0.71
N CYS A 213 -25.91 6.76 0.23
CA CYS A 213 -24.64 7.28 0.77
C CYS A 213 -24.78 7.70 2.24
N HIS A 214 -25.90 8.23 2.64
CA HIS A 214 -26.17 8.62 4.02
C HIS A 214 -26.38 7.41 4.94
N ALA A 215 -27.12 6.40 4.50
CA ALA A 215 -27.31 5.15 5.25
C ALA A 215 -26.01 4.37 5.43
N VAL A 216 -25.14 4.41 4.42
CA VAL A 216 -23.83 3.77 4.42
C VAL A 216 -22.84 4.51 5.33
N ALA A 217 -22.84 5.86 5.34
CA ALA A 217 -22.04 6.68 6.24
C ALA A 217 -22.45 6.46 7.72
N ILE A 218 -23.74 6.44 8.03
CA ILE A 218 -24.24 6.19 9.40
C ILE A 218 -23.91 4.78 9.88
N SER A 219 -23.85 3.79 9.00
CA SER A 219 -23.46 2.41 9.35
C SER A 219 -21.95 2.29 9.66
N ALA A 220 -21.11 3.16 9.12
CA ALA A 220 -19.67 3.18 9.38
C ALA A 220 -19.31 3.80 10.74
N GLU A 221 -20.10 4.77 11.21
CA GLU A 221 -19.91 5.42 12.52
C GLU A 221 -20.38 4.58 13.71
N ARG A 222 -21.07 3.45 13.48
CA ARG A 222 -21.62 2.58 14.54
C ARG A 222 -20.85 1.26 14.74
N ARG A 223 -19.64 1.16 14.21
CA ARG A 223 -18.77 -0.01 14.42
C ARG A 223 -17.39 0.53 14.88
#